data_7885258800f553e8a98fa1ce6e1f917e
#
_entry.id   7885258800f553e8a98fa1ce6e1f917e
#
_cell.length_a   1.000
_cell.length_b   1.000
_cell.length_c   1.000
_cell.angle_alpha   90.00
_cell.angle_beta   90.00
_cell.angle_gamma   90.00
#
_symmetry.space_group_name_H-M   'P 1'
#
loop_
_entity.id
_entity.type
_entity.pdbx_description
1 polymer ?
#
loop_
_entity_poly.entity_id
_entity_poly.type
_entity_poly.pdbx_seq_one_letter_code
_entity_poly.pdbx_strand_id
1 'polypeptide(L)'
;MSIRDKSHLTKLAALQEKRLVKSLGRLDIILFIIAAYISLDTIGSIAAGGSQSLFWAIFIVFTFMIPNALMMAETGSAFPEEGGPYQWVKFAYGRLPAGIASVLYWITNPLWLGGSLCFIAFDAASAYLFHMKSGSPAEWIFKLAFIWIAIGLAVISLKKGKKIINYAAFAKIGVLVIMVLTTAIYGIKHGFQPFDFGGLTPTIAGFMAVAPIILFSYVGFEAPNAASGEMFDPQKDTAPSIRIGSIVSALAYVLPVLAILLVVPRKSVGGLSGFMSAVETVFSVYGPASKFLLGVAALLFIFGLLGLGSSWMMATDRIQAMAAADGAFMNGWFGEFSERFGTPMRVNMLSGVMASIFLVAGMRIVNGDAGAIFKVVLSCAVSTLLVSYLIIIPAIMKLNRSYPEVNRPFVTPGGRRGFQIMGTVVLIYIALGSIGVVFPGTIEGLFGISYDFKDIWGLTRGQVEAFTVGTIVIDLLVGIIGYALAKKVRKSLVESSELA
;
A
#
# COMPACT_ATOMS: atom_id res chain seq x y z
N MET A 1 33.70 3.28 -1.45
CA MET A 1 33.10 2.79 -2.71
C MET A 1 32.02 3.80 -3.09
N SER A 2 32.15 4.49 -4.20
CA SER A 2 31.15 5.49 -4.60
C SER A 2 29.88 4.76 -5.03
N ILE A 3 28.70 5.19 -4.55
CA ILE A 3 27.40 4.64 -4.97
C ILE A 3 27.16 4.84 -6.48
N ARG A 4 27.86 5.78 -7.10
CA ARG A 4 27.82 6.02 -8.55
C ARG A 4 28.57 4.96 -9.36
N ASP A 5 29.44 4.17 -8.71
CA ASP A 5 30.14 3.06 -9.34
C ASP A 5 29.19 1.85 -9.44
N LYS A 6 28.80 1.48 -10.66
CA LYS A 6 27.88 0.35 -10.91
C LYS A 6 28.51 -1.03 -10.72
N SER A 7 29.78 -1.11 -10.27
CA SER A 7 30.47 -2.37 -9.95
C SER A 7 29.77 -3.21 -8.88
N HIS A 8 28.83 -2.63 -8.12
CA HIS A 8 28.00 -3.33 -7.17
C HIS A 8 26.80 -4.07 -7.78
N LEU A 9 26.49 -3.84 -9.07
CA LEU A 9 25.39 -4.49 -9.79
C LEU A 9 25.84 -5.82 -10.39
N THR A 10 24.91 -6.75 -10.56
CA THR A 10 25.12 -7.90 -11.43
C THR A 10 25.00 -7.47 -12.90
N LYS A 11 25.58 -8.26 -13.82
CA LYS A 11 25.47 -7.98 -15.27
C LYS A 11 24.01 -7.91 -15.71
N LEU A 12 23.14 -8.76 -15.15
CA LEU A 12 21.71 -8.75 -15.48
C LEU A 12 21.03 -7.46 -14.99
N ALA A 13 21.27 -7.03 -13.74
CA ALA A 13 20.67 -5.79 -13.22
C ALA A 13 21.11 -4.57 -14.03
N ALA A 14 22.39 -4.45 -14.36
CA ALA A 14 22.92 -3.38 -15.20
C ALA A 14 22.29 -3.38 -16.61
N LEU A 15 22.09 -4.57 -17.20
CA LEU A 15 21.42 -4.71 -18.49
C LEU A 15 19.96 -4.23 -18.43
N GLN A 16 19.21 -4.61 -17.36
CA GLN A 16 17.82 -4.18 -17.23
C GLN A 16 17.72 -2.65 -17.05
N GLU A 17 18.56 -2.03 -16.23
CA GLU A 17 18.57 -0.56 -16.08
C GLU A 17 18.80 0.17 -17.42
N LYS A 18 19.69 -0.34 -18.30
CA LYS A 18 19.96 0.23 -19.63
C LYS A 18 18.75 0.16 -20.57
N ARG A 19 17.82 -0.77 -20.36
CA ARG A 19 16.63 -0.98 -21.20
C ARG A 19 15.43 -0.12 -20.80
N LEU A 20 15.47 0.53 -19.64
CA LEU A 20 14.38 1.36 -19.14
C LEU A 20 14.22 2.62 -19.99
N VAL A 21 12.97 2.94 -20.34
CA VAL A 21 12.64 4.09 -21.18
C VAL A 21 12.02 5.17 -20.32
N LYS A 22 12.67 6.32 -20.23
CA LYS A 22 12.15 7.47 -19.49
C LYS A 22 10.80 7.90 -20.05
N SER A 23 9.80 7.97 -19.19
CA SER A 23 8.42 8.26 -19.57
C SER A 23 7.61 8.98 -18.50
N LEU A 24 8.07 9.02 -17.25
CA LEU A 24 7.37 9.60 -16.11
C LEU A 24 7.83 11.03 -15.84
N GLY A 25 6.92 11.99 -16.00
CA GLY A 25 7.11 13.36 -15.53
C GLY A 25 6.55 13.58 -14.14
N ARG A 26 6.80 14.77 -13.57
CA ARG A 26 6.37 15.13 -12.20
C ARG A 26 4.88 14.89 -11.95
N LEU A 27 4.01 15.27 -12.89
CA LEU A 27 2.57 15.05 -12.75
C LEU A 27 2.22 13.55 -12.71
N ASP A 28 2.89 12.75 -13.56
CA ASP A 28 2.67 11.29 -13.57
C ASP A 28 3.07 10.68 -12.23
N ILE A 29 4.16 11.16 -11.61
CA ILE A 29 4.63 10.70 -10.29
C ILE A 29 3.61 11.07 -9.20
N ILE A 30 3.08 12.31 -9.20
CA ILE A 30 2.04 12.74 -8.26
C ILE A 30 0.79 11.87 -8.41
N LEU A 31 0.32 11.66 -9.63
CA LEU A 31 -0.87 10.84 -9.89
C LEU A 31 -0.63 9.37 -9.56
N PHE A 32 0.59 8.86 -9.77
CA PHE A 32 0.97 7.51 -9.33
C PHE A 32 0.89 7.39 -7.79
N ILE A 33 1.40 8.38 -7.05
CA ILE A 33 1.27 8.43 -5.57
C ILE A 33 -0.21 8.39 -5.19
N ILE A 34 -1.05 9.23 -5.80
CA ILE A 34 -2.48 9.28 -5.51
C ILE A 34 -3.15 7.93 -5.83
N ALA A 35 -2.82 7.33 -6.97
CA ALA A 35 -3.37 6.03 -7.37
C ALA A 35 -2.94 4.90 -6.45
N ALA A 36 -1.67 4.86 -6.03
CA ALA A 36 -1.12 3.82 -5.17
C ALA A 36 -1.43 4.05 -3.68
N TYR A 37 -1.46 5.30 -3.23
CA TYR A 37 -1.50 5.60 -1.80
C TYR A 37 -2.91 5.75 -1.25
N ILE A 38 -3.83 6.42 -1.97
CA ILE A 38 -5.20 6.62 -1.48
C ILE A 38 -5.99 5.32 -1.59
N SER A 39 -6.28 4.72 -0.45
CA SER A 39 -6.91 3.41 -0.28
C SER A 39 -8.37 3.61 0.11
N LEU A 40 -9.29 3.62 -0.87
CA LEU A 40 -10.72 3.85 -0.63
C LEU A 40 -11.36 2.78 0.27
N ASP A 41 -10.81 1.56 0.25
CA ASP A 41 -11.23 0.42 1.06
C ASP A 41 -10.94 0.59 2.55
N THR A 42 -9.87 1.31 2.91
CA THR A 42 -9.49 1.51 4.31
C THR A 42 -10.21 2.67 4.99
N ILE A 43 -10.75 3.62 4.22
CA ILE A 43 -11.46 4.81 4.77
C ILE A 43 -12.65 4.40 5.63
N GLY A 44 -13.47 3.46 5.15
CA GLY A 44 -14.61 2.94 5.92
C GLY A 44 -14.17 2.23 7.20
N SER A 45 -13.11 1.43 7.12
CA SER A 45 -12.53 0.71 8.26
C SER A 45 -11.97 1.68 9.32
N ILE A 46 -11.33 2.77 8.91
CA ILE A 46 -10.87 3.82 9.82
C ILE A 46 -12.07 4.51 10.49
N ALA A 47 -13.08 4.90 9.71
CA ALA A 47 -14.28 5.57 10.24
C ALA A 47 -15.06 4.69 11.22
N ALA A 48 -15.02 3.36 11.07
CA ALA A 48 -15.68 2.42 12.00
C ALA A 48 -15.20 2.54 13.46
N GLY A 49 -13.98 3.03 13.68
CA GLY A 49 -13.46 3.35 15.02
C GLY A 49 -14.10 4.58 15.69
N GLY A 50 -15.04 5.28 15.01
CA GLY A 50 -15.76 6.43 15.54
C GLY A 50 -14.92 7.68 15.71
N SER A 51 -15.34 8.61 16.59
CA SER A 51 -14.65 9.90 16.80
C SER A 51 -13.20 9.75 17.21
N GLN A 52 -12.85 8.71 17.96
CA GLN A 52 -11.48 8.44 18.37
C GLN A 52 -10.56 8.11 17.18
N SER A 53 -11.07 7.43 16.15
CA SER A 53 -10.30 7.16 14.94
C SER A 53 -9.97 8.42 14.15
N LEU A 54 -10.86 9.41 14.15
CA LEU A 54 -10.59 10.73 13.54
C LEU A 54 -9.45 11.44 14.28
N PHE A 55 -9.48 11.42 15.63
CA PHE A 55 -8.36 11.97 16.40
C PHE A 55 -7.03 11.31 16.01
N TRP A 56 -6.98 9.96 16.03
CA TRP A 56 -5.77 9.22 15.70
C TRP A 56 -5.37 9.40 14.23
N ALA A 57 -6.32 9.45 13.30
CA ALA A 57 -6.02 9.71 11.91
C ALA A 57 -5.32 11.06 11.72
N ILE A 58 -5.84 12.14 12.34
CA ILE A 58 -5.22 13.46 12.28
C ILE A 58 -3.87 13.47 12.99
N PHE A 59 -3.78 12.93 14.21
CA PHE A 59 -2.55 12.92 15.00
C PHE A 59 -1.42 12.16 14.29
N ILE A 60 -1.72 11.00 13.71
CA ILE A 60 -0.75 10.17 12.98
C ILE A 60 -0.34 10.80 11.64
N VAL A 61 -1.18 11.68 11.02
CA VAL A 61 -0.74 12.48 9.86
C VAL A 61 0.50 13.31 10.24
N PHE A 62 0.46 14.01 11.37
CA PHE A 62 1.56 14.91 11.75
C PHE A 62 2.75 14.18 12.37
N THR A 63 2.51 13.11 13.11
CA THR A 63 3.57 12.43 13.87
C THR A 63 4.20 11.24 13.14
N PHE A 64 3.54 10.70 12.11
CA PHE A 64 4.04 9.57 11.34
C PHE A 64 4.04 9.82 9.83
N MET A 65 2.89 10.18 9.23
CA MET A 65 2.74 10.26 7.78
C MET A 65 3.66 11.32 7.16
N ILE A 66 3.63 12.54 7.70
CA ILE A 66 4.48 13.65 7.21
C ILE A 66 5.97 13.33 7.43
N PRO A 67 6.43 12.92 8.63
CA PRO A 67 7.80 12.47 8.83
C PRO A 67 8.24 11.38 7.86
N ASN A 68 7.42 10.34 7.66
CA ASN A 68 7.70 9.26 6.72
C ASN A 68 7.83 9.79 5.28
N ALA A 69 6.87 10.60 4.82
CA ALA A 69 6.90 11.20 3.49
C ALA A 69 8.15 12.05 3.24
N LEU A 70 8.56 12.87 4.22
CA LEU A 70 9.76 13.69 4.11
C LEU A 70 11.03 12.84 4.04
N MET A 71 11.11 11.77 4.83
CA MET A 71 12.24 10.83 4.78
C MET A 71 12.31 10.10 3.44
N MET A 72 11.17 9.63 2.91
CA MET A 72 11.11 8.99 1.59
C MET A 72 11.46 9.98 0.47
N ALA A 73 11.05 11.26 0.59
CA ALA A 73 11.40 12.32 -0.34
C ALA A 73 12.92 12.59 -0.38
N GLU A 74 13.58 12.66 0.77
CA GLU A 74 15.03 12.82 0.86
C GLU A 74 15.75 11.60 0.31
N THR A 75 15.36 10.40 0.77
CA THR A 75 16.03 9.16 0.37
C THR A 75 15.84 8.88 -1.12
N GLY A 76 14.61 8.98 -1.64
CA GLY A 76 14.32 8.71 -3.04
C GLY A 76 14.96 9.70 -4.01
N SER A 77 15.14 10.98 -3.61
CA SER A 77 15.87 11.96 -4.43
C SER A 77 17.39 11.80 -4.35
N ALA A 78 17.92 11.32 -3.21
CA ALA A 78 19.34 11.08 -3.02
C ALA A 78 19.84 9.77 -3.62
N PHE A 79 19.00 8.72 -3.61
CA PHE A 79 19.30 7.37 -4.10
C PHE A 79 18.24 6.95 -5.13
N PRO A 80 18.31 7.49 -6.36
CA PRO A 80 17.29 7.35 -7.39
C PRO A 80 17.49 6.11 -8.27
N GLU A 81 18.00 5.01 -7.72
CA GLU A 81 18.19 3.77 -8.44
C GLU A 81 16.86 3.03 -8.64
N GLU A 82 16.73 2.30 -9.76
CA GLU A 82 15.56 1.45 -10.04
C GLU A 82 15.41 0.36 -8.97
N GLY A 83 14.18 0.14 -8.54
CA GLY A 83 13.87 -0.78 -7.43
C GLY A 83 13.93 -0.14 -6.05
N GLY A 84 14.14 1.18 -5.94
CA GLY A 84 14.03 2.02 -4.72
C GLY A 84 14.32 1.31 -3.40
N PRO A 85 13.27 0.88 -2.64
CA PRO A 85 13.45 0.26 -1.32
C PRO A 85 14.40 -0.94 -1.28
N TYR A 86 14.41 -1.78 -2.33
CA TYR A 86 15.37 -2.87 -2.43
C TYR A 86 16.82 -2.36 -2.44
N GLN A 87 17.09 -1.33 -3.26
CA GLN A 87 18.44 -0.76 -3.36
C GLN A 87 18.85 -0.09 -2.06
N TRP A 88 17.95 0.63 -1.40
CA TRP A 88 18.24 1.28 -0.13
C TRP A 88 18.63 0.28 0.95
N VAL A 89 17.89 -0.82 1.10
CA VAL A 89 18.24 -1.88 2.06
C VAL A 89 19.54 -2.56 1.65
N LYS A 90 19.77 -2.80 0.36
CA LYS A 90 21.03 -3.40 -0.13
C LYS A 90 22.24 -2.54 0.18
N PHE A 91 22.19 -1.23 -0.04
CA PHE A 91 23.29 -0.32 0.27
C PHE A 91 23.56 -0.25 1.79
N ALA A 92 22.50 -0.36 2.60
CA ALA A 92 22.66 -0.34 4.05
C ALA A 92 23.17 -1.67 4.64
N TYR A 93 22.62 -2.81 4.20
CA TYR A 93 22.77 -4.10 4.89
C TYR A 93 23.16 -5.25 3.96
N GLY A 94 23.30 -5.01 2.66
CA GLY A 94 23.62 -6.06 1.69
C GLY A 94 22.40 -6.81 1.15
N ARG A 95 22.66 -7.77 0.25
CA ARG A 95 21.61 -8.42 -0.56
C ARG A 95 20.67 -9.34 0.21
N LEU A 96 21.11 -10.03 1.27
CA LEU A 96 20.21 -10.93 2.01
C LEU A 96 19.09 -10.18 2.73
N PRO A 97 19.36 -9.16 3.56
CA PRO A 97 18.29 -8.36 4.15
C PRO A 97 17.43 -7.65 3.11
N ALA A 98 18.04 -7.19 2.00
CA ALA A 98 17.29 -6.56 0.91
C ALA A 98 16.35 -7.56 0.20
N GLY A 99 16.78 -8.80 -0.02
CA GLY A 99 15.94 -9.86 -0.58
C GLY A 99 14.77 -10.22 0.33
N ILE A 100 15.00 -10.32 1.64
CA ILE A 100 13.93 -10.55 2.62
C ILE A 100 12.93 -9.39 2.64
N ALA A 101 13.43 -8.15 2.73
CA ALA A 101 12.58 -6.97 2.71
C ALA A 101 11.76 -6.87 1.40
N SER A 102 12.36 -7.22 0.25
CA SER A 102 11.65 -7.20 -1.03
C SER A 102 10.52 -8.22 -1.10
N VAL A 103 10.70 -9.43 -0.54
CA VAL A 103 9.66 -10.46 -0.50
C VAL A 103 8.49 -10.01 0.38
N LEU A 104 8.76 -9.54 1.60
CA LEU A 104 7.74 -9.04 2.52
C LEU A 104 6.95 -7.87 1.90
N TYR A 105 7.65 -6.96 1.23
CA TYR A 105 7.04 -5.81 0.57
C TYR A 105 6.23 -6.23 -0.66
N TRP A 106 6.74 -7.15 -1.47
CA TRP A 106 6.10 -7.62 -2.69
C TRP A 106 4.83 -8.41 -2.41
N ILE A 107 4.85 -9.38 -1.47
CA ILE A 107 3.72 -10.28 -1.20
C ILE A 107 2.50 -9.53 -0.64
N THR A 108 2.71 -8.37 -0.03
CA THR A 108 1.64 -7.51 0.48
C THR A 108 0.57 -7.27 -0.59
N ASN A 109 0.96 -6.99 -1.82
CA ASN A 109 0.01 -6.62 -2.85
C ASN A 109 -0.79 -7.81 -3.42
N PRO A 110 -0.22 -8.96 -3.75
CA PRO A 110 -0.99 -10.17 -4.05
C PRO A 110 -1.98 -10.57 -2.94
N LEU A 111 -1.58 -10.47 -1.66
CA LEU A 111 -2.48 -10.71 -0.52
C LEU A 111 -3.64 -9.71 -0.53
N TRP A 112 -3.34 -8.43 -0.66
CA TRP A 112 -4.35 -7.37 -0.63
C TRP A 112 -5.28 -7.43 -1.84
N LEU A 113 -4.75 -7.61 -3.05
CA LEU A 113 -5.53 -7.71 -4.28
C LEU A 113 -6.48 -8.92 -4.26
N GLY A 114 -5.96 -10.11 -3.88
CA GLY A 114 -6.70 -11.36 -3.88
C GLY A 114 -7.61 -11.56 -2.67
N GLY A 115 -7.29 -10.95 -1.53
CA GLY A 115 -8.03 -11.19 -0.28
C GLY A 115 -8.86 -10.01 0.21
N SER A 116 -8.69 -8.81 -0.37
CA SER A 116 -9.39 -7.61 0.07
C SER A 116 -10.01 -6.86 -1.10
N LEU A 117 -9.20 -6.31 -2.03
CA LEU A 117 -9.69 -5.39 -3.06
C LEU A 117 -10.75 -6.00 -3.97
N CYS A 118 -10.57 -7.27 -4.38
CA CYS A 118 -11.55 -7.95 -5.23
C CYS A 118 -12.87 -8.24 -4.50
N PHE A 119 -12.85 -8.41 -3.18
CA PHE A 119 -14.06 -8.61 -2.36
C PHE A 119 -14.85 -7.31 -2.25
N ILE A 120 -14.19 -6.21 -1.94
CA ILE A 120 -14.82 -4.89 -1.83
C ILE A 120 -15.37 -4.43 -3.19
N ALA A 121 -14.61 -4.67 -4.27
CA ALA A 121 -15.08 -4.36 -5.61
C ALA A 121 -16.32 -5.19 -5.98
N PHE A 122 -16.35 -6.47 -5.63
CA PHE A 122 -17.52 -7.34 -5.83
C PHE A 122 -18.73 -6.85 -5.03
N ASP A 123 -18.51 -6.52 -3.75
CA ASP A 123 -19.58 -6.02 -2.86
C ASP A 123 -20.20 -4.74 -3.43
N ALA A 124 -19.38 -3.76 -3.85
CA ALA A 124 -19.84 -2.55 -4.47
C ALA A 124 -20.56 -2.81 -5.82
N ALA A 125 -20.04 -3.71 -6.65
CA ALA A 125 -20.68 -4.07 -7.92
C ALA A 125 -22.03 -4.76 -7.70
N SER A 126 -22.11 -5.68 -6.74
CA SER A 126 -23.32 -6.42 -6.42
C SER A 126 -24.41 -5.53 -5.81
N ALA A 127 -24.02 -4.57 -4.97
CA ALA A 127 -24.96 -3.67 -4.30
C ALA A 127 -25.51 -2.60 -5.25
N TYR A 128 -24.69 -2.03 -6.15
CA TYR A 128 -25.03 -0.79 -6.85
C TYR A 128 -25.11 -0.91 -8.38
N LEU A 129 -24.58 -2.00 -8.98
CA LEU A 129 -24.56 -2.15 -10.45
C LEU A 129 -25.36 -3.37 -10.93
N PHE A 130 -24.97 -4.56 -10.51
CA PHE A 130 -25.52 -5.83 -10.98
C PHE A 130 -25.78 -6.73 -9.80
N HIS A 131 -27.03 -7.07 -9.53
CA HIS A 131 -27.33 -7.98 -8.44
C HIS A 131 -26.71 -9.37 -8.69
N MET A 132 -25.63 -9.68 -7.95
CA MET A 132 -24.92 -10.96 -8.02
C MET A 132 -25.02 -11.67 -6.66
N LYS A 133 -25.43 -12.95 -6.70
CA LYS A 133 -25.56 -13.74 -5.47
C LYS A 133 -24.18 -14.13 -4.94
N SER A 134 -23.95 -13.92 -3.64
CA SER A 134 -22.76 -14.45 -2.95
C SER A 134 -22.72 -15.98 -3.03
N GLY A 135 -21.53 -16.56 -3.17
CA GLY A 135 -21.30 -17.98 -3.38
C GLY A 135 -21.56 -18.47 -4.81
N SER A 136 -22.02 -17.59 -5.71
CA SER A 136 -22.33 -17.97 -7.09
C SER A 136 -21.08 -18.04 -7.99
N PRO A 137 -21.14 -18.73 -9.14
CA PRO A 137 -20.08 -18.67 -10.14
C PRO A 137 -19.78 -17.25 -10.64
N ALA A 138 -20.77 -16.35 -10.66
CA ALA A 138 -20.59 -14.96 -11.04
C ALA A 138 -19.64 -14.20 -10.10
N GLU A 139 -19.71 -14.47 -8.80
CA GLU A 139 -18.75 -13.90 -7.82
C GLU A 139 -17.31 -14.32 -8.13
N TRP A 140 -17.08 -15.61 -8.37
CA TRP A 140 -15.76 -16.13 -8.72
C TRP A 140 -15.21 -15.50 -10.01
N ILE A 141 -16.05 -15.44 -11.04
CA ILE A 141 -15.68 -14.85 -12.33
C ILE A 141 -15.34 -13.37 -12.14
N PHE A 142 -16.16 -12.61 -11.40
CA PHE A 142 -15.91 -11.20 -11.16
C PHE A 142 -14.58 -10.97 -10.43
N LYS A 143 -14.36 -11.69 -9.32
CA LYS A 143 -13.14 -11.53 -8.51
C LYS A 143 -11.88 -11.92 -9.26
N LEU A 144 -11.90 -13.03 -9.99
CA LEU A 144 -10.79 -13.45 -10.85
C LEU A 144 -10.55 -12.45 -11.98
N ALA A 145 -11.61 -12.00 -12.65
CA ALA A 145 -11.49 -10.96 -13.67
C ALA A 145 -10.90 -9.66 -13.13
N PHE A 146 -11.32 -9.22 -11.94
CA PHE A 146 -10.76 -8.04 -11.27
C PHE A 146 -9.26 -8.17 -11.06
N ILE A 147 -8.81 -9.31 -10.50
CA ILE A 147 -7.38 -9.61 -10.27
C ILE A 147 -6.61 -9.56 -11.60
N TRP A 148 -7.07 -10.31 -12.61
CA TRP A 148 -6.32 -10.42 -13.86
C TRP A 148 -6.37 -9.17 -14.73
N ILE A 149 -7.42 -8.34 -14.62
CA ILE A 149 -7.43 -7.00 -15.22
C ILE A 149 -6.38 -6.11 -14.53
N ALA A 150 -6.29 -6.12 -13.19
CA ALA A 150 -5.27 -5.35 -12.48
C ALA A 150 -3.85 -5.78 -12.88
N ILE A 151 -3.58 -7.09 -13.00
CA ILE A 151 -2.33 -7.64 -13.51
C ILE A 151 -2.08 -7.22 -14.96
N GLY A 152 -3.08 -7.31 -15.83
CA GLY A 152 -2.98 -6.87 -17.23
C GLY A 152 -2.57 -5.41 -17.35
N LEU A 153 -3.13 -4.53 -16.51
CA LEU A 153 -2.75 -3.13 -16.44
C LEU A 153 -1.31 -2.93 -15.96
N ALA A 154 -0.85 -3.75 -15.01
CA ALA A 154 0.54 -3.71 -14.51
C ALA A 154 1.55 -4.22 -15.56
N VAL A 155 1.15 -5.16 -16.43
CA VAL A 155 1.99 -5.69 -17.52
C VAL A 155 2.18 -4.68 -18.64
N ILE A 156 1.16 -3.85 -18.90
CA ILE A 156 1.27 -2.81 -19.93
C ILE A 156 2.35 -1.81 -19.52
N SER A 157 3.24 -1.45 -20.48
CA SER A 157 4.35 -0.54 -20.21
C SER A 157 3.88 0.77 -19.56
N LEU A 158 4.67 1.30 -18.62
CA LEU A 158 4.38 2.60 -17.97
C LEU A 158 4.11 3.71 -18.99
N LYS A 159 4.78 3.71 -20.12
CA LYS A 159 4.54 4.68 -21.19
C LYS A 159 3.09 4.70 -21.69
N LYS A 160 2.42 3.55 -21.76
CA LYS A 160 1.03 3.42 -22.19
C LYS A 160 0.07 3.33 -21.00
N GLY A 161 0.44 2.56 -19.98
CA GLY A 161 -0.39 2.27 -18.80
C GLY A 161 -0.56 3.45 -17.86
N LYS A 162 0.40 4.39 -17.80
CA LYS A 162 0.31 5.57 -16.93
C LYS A 162 -0.98 6.39 -17.12
N LYS A 163 -1.52 6.45 -18.35
CA LYS A 163 -2.79 7.15 -18.60
C LYS A 163 -3.95 6.52 -17.82
N ILE A 164 -4.01 5.19 -17.77
CA ILE A 164 -5.08 4.48 -17.04
C ILE A 164 -4.93 4.71 -15.55
N ILE A 165 -3.70 4.67 -15.03
CA ILE A 165 -3.41 4.98 -13.61
C ILE A 165 -3.78 6.43 -13.30
N ASN A 166 -3.42 7.37 -14.18
CA ASN A 166 -3.79 8.77 -14.03
C ASN A 166 -5.31 8.96 -13.98
N TYR A 167 -6.06 8.28 -14.87
CA TYR A 167 -7.53 8.31 -14.83
C TYR A 167 -8.09 7.67 -13.56
N ALA A 168 -7.50 6.59 -13.06
CA ALA A 168 -7.90 5.99 -11.79
C ALA A 168 -7.63 6.92 -10.60
N ALA A 169 -6.51 7.67 -10.61
CA ALA A 169 -6.24 8.70 -9.61
C ALA A 169 -7.30 9.82 -9.64
N PHE A 170 -7.65 10.30 -10.82
CA PHE A 170 -8.73 11.30 -10.97
C PHE A 170 -10.09 10.75 -10.55
N ALA A 171 -10.41 9.49 -10.86
CA ALA A 171 -11.65 8.85 -10.42
C ALA A 171 -11.75 8.78 -8.88
N LYS A 172 -10.64 8.43 -8.20
CA LYS A 172 -10.56 8.44 -6.73
C LYS A 172 -10.80 9.83 -6.15
N ILE A 173 -10.07 10.82 -6.64
CA ILE A 173 -10.25 12.21 -6.19
C ILE A 173 -11.69 12.65 -6.46
N GLY A 174 -12.22 12.34 -7.63
CA GLY A 174 -13.58 12.70 -8.00
C GLY A 174 -14.63 12.15 -7.05
N VAL A 175 -14.59 10.84 -6.75
CA VAL A 175 -15.57 10.22 -5.84
C VAL A 175 -15.43 10.75 -4.40
N LEU A 176 -14.19 11.02 -3.93
CA LEU A 176 -13.96 11.61 -2.62
C LEU A 176 -14.48 13.05 -2.52
N VAL A 177 -14.18 13.88 -3.51
CA VAL A 177 -14.64 15.28 -3.55
C VAL A 177 -16.15 15.34 -3.61
N ILE A 178 -16.77 14.55 -4.51
CA ILE A 178 -18.24 14.51 -4.65
C ILE A 178 -18.87 14.05 -3.32
N MET A 179 -18.33 13.02 -2.68
CA MET A 179 -18.81 12.56 -1.38
C MET A 179 -18.75 13.66 -0.31
N VAL A 180 -17.59 14.32 -0.16
CA VAL A 180 -17.41 15.39 0.85
C VAL A 180 -18.35 16.58 0.60
N LEU A 181 -18.45 17.03 -0.66
CA LEU A 181 -19.35 18.13 -1.02
C LEU A 181 -20.82 17.73 -0.82
N THR A 182 -21.20 16.52 -1.21
CA THR A 182 -22.57 16.04 -1.01
C THR A 182 -22.90 15.87 0.46
N THR A 183 -21.91 15.50 1.30
CA THR A 183 -22.08 15.46 2.76
C THR A 183 -22.45 16.83 3.33
N ALA A 184 -21.82 17.91 2.84
CA ALA A 184 -22.18 19.26 3.26
C ALA A 184 -23.62 19.61 2.86
N ILE A 185 -24.03 19.28 1.63
CA ILE A 185 -25.41 19.48 1.14
C ILE A 185 -26.41 18.66 1.97
N TYR A 186 -26.07 17.40 2.26
CA TYR A 186 -26.89 16.52 3.12
C TYR A 186 -27.11 17.13 4.50
N GLY A 187 -26.03 17.58 5.15
CA GLY A 187 -26.09 18.17 6.47
C GLY A 187 -26.93 19.46 6.51
N ILE A 188 -26.88 20.29 5.45
CA ILE A 188 -27.73 21.49 5.34
C ILE A 188 -29.22 21.12 5.24
N LYS A 189 -29.56 20.06 4.50
CA LYS A 189 -30.97 19.65 4.25
C LYS A 189 -31.57 18.81 5.36
N HIS A 190 -30.79 17.90 5.96
CA HIS A 190 -31.27 16.87 6.88
C HIS A 190 -30.69 16.99 8.31
N GLY A 191 -29.74 17.91 8.51
CA GLY A 191 -28.94 17.99 9.73
C GLY A 191 -27.81 16.99 9.75
N PHE A 192 -26.80 17.27 10.59
CA PHE A 192 -25.71 16.33 10.86
C PHE A 192 -26.05 15.46 12.07
N GLN A 193 -25.48 14.25 12.12
CA GLN A 193 -25.50 13.45 13.33
C GLN A 193 -24.78 14.21 14.45
N PRO A 194 -25.26 14.10 15.71
CA PRO A 194 -24.55 14.68 16.86
C PRO A 194 -23.11 14.14 16.89
N PHE A 195 -22.13 15.02 16.76
CA PHE A 195 -20.73 14.62 16.82
C PHE A 195 -20.33 14.34 18.28
N ASP A 196 -19.80 13.16 18.51
CA ASP A 196 -19.32 12.75 19.84
C ASP A 196 -17.94 13.36 20.12
N PHE A 197 -17.93 14.58 20.66
CA PHE A 197 -16.69 15.25 21.07
C PHE A 197 -16.00 14.56 22.25
N GLY A 198 -16.78 13.90 23.16
CA GLY A 198 -16.22 13.11 24.26
C GLY A 198 -15.41 11.92 23.77
N GLY A 199 -15.87 11.32 22.66
CA GLY A 199 -15.18 10.22 21.99
C GLY A 199 -13.87 10.60 21.29
N LEU A 200 -13.51 11.89 21.21
CA LEU A 200 -12.17 12.31 20.71
C LEU A 200 -11.06 12.07 21.74
N THR A 201 -11.39 11.83 23.02
CA THR A 201 -10.38 11.59 24.06
C THR A 201 -9.54 10.36 23.71
N PRO A 202 -8.21 10.51 23.52
CA PRO A 202 -7.35 9.42 23.07
C PRO A 202 -7.19 8.38 24.20
N THR A 203 -7.30 7.10 23.83
CA THR A 203 -7.03 5.96 24.70
C THR A 203 -6.09 4.98 24.03
N ILE A 204 -5.37 4.20 24.82
CA ILE A 204 -4.49 3.13 24.31
C ILE A 204 -5.31 2.10 23.51
N ALA A 205 -6.47 1.70 24.04
CA ALA A 205 -7.37 0.77 23.35
C ALA A 205 -7.81 1.31 21.98
N GLY A 206 -8.24 2.58 21.94
CA GLY A 206 -8.63 3.21 20.68
C GLY A 206 -7.47 3.38 19.70
N PHE A 207 -6.25 3.65 20.18
CA PHE A 207 -5.06 3.66 19.34
C PHE A 207 -4.83 2.27 18.72
N MET A 208 -4.77 1.23 19.56
CA MET A 208 -4.46 -0.13 19.08
C MET A 208 -5.54 -0.68 18.14
N ALA A 209 -6.79 -0.29 18.32
CA ALA A 209 -7.88 -0.69 17.45
C ALA A 209 -7.75 -0.16 16.01
N VAL A 210 -7.15 1.02 15.81
CA VAL A 210 -7.10 1.68 14.50
C VAL A 210 -5.69 1.92 13.97
N ALA A 211 -4.65 1.91 14.82
CA ALA A 211 -3.29 2.23 14.41
C ALA A 211 -2.77 1.33 13.29
N PRO A 212 -2.92 -0.01 13.31
CA PRO A 212 -2.41 -0.84 12.23
C PRO A 212 -2.96 -0.45 10.85
N ILE A 213 -4.27 -0.21 10.74
CA ILE A 213 -4.90 0.15 9.47
C ILE A 213 -4.57 1.59 9.05
N ILE A 214 -4.45 2.53 10.00
CA ILE A 214 -4.02 3.90 9.70
C ILE A 214 -2.57 3.91 9.24
N LEU A 215 -1.67 3.17 9.92
CA LEU A 215 -0.26 3.08 9.54
C LEU A 215 -0.11 2.44 8.16
N PHE A 216 -0.83 1.36 7.88
CA PHE A 216 -0.89 0.75 6.55
C PHE A 216 -1.34 1.75 5.48
N SER A 217 -2.35 2.56 5.78
CA SER A 217 -2.87 3.58 4.87
C SER A 217 -1.91 4.76 4.68
N TYR A 218 -0.96 4.96 5.59
CA TYR A 218 -0.05 6.11 5.63
C TYR A 218 1.41 5.77 5.27
N VAL A 219 1.67 4.58 4.72
CA VAL A 219 2.95 4.17 4.10
C VAL A 219 2.80 4.02 2.59
N GLY A 220 3.90 4.03 1.83
CA GLY A 220 3.90 3.81 0.39
C GLY A 220 4.43 4.99 -0.44
N PHE A 221 4.92 6.07 0.17
CA PHE A 221 5.48 7.22 -0.57
C PHE A 221 6.74 6.87 -1.37
N GLU A 222 7.39 5.77 -1.08
CA GLU A 222 8.53 5.21 -1.82
C GLU A 222 8.11 4.45 -3.08
N ALA A 223 6.83 4.11 -3.25
CA ALA A 223 6.36 3.29 -4.37
C ALA A 223 6.78 3.84 -5.76
N PRO A 224 6.73 5.15 -6.04
CA PRO A 224 7.22 5.68 -7.31
C PRO A 224 8.71 5.43 -7.53
N ASN A 225 9.51 5.34 -6.46
CA ASN A 225 10.94 5.09 -6.57
C ASN A 225 11.29 3.67 -7.03
N ALA A 226 10.33 2.76 -7.03
CA ALA A 226 10.45 1.46 -7.69
C ALA A 226 10.71 1.58 -9.20
N ALA A 227 10.24 2.68 -9.83
CA ALA A 227 10.39 2.98 -11.24
C ALA A 227 11.23 4.25 -11.48
N SER A 228 12.21 4.52 -10.64
CA SER A 228 13.07 5.71 -10.74
C SER A 228 13.81 5.80 -12.08
N GLY A 229 14.21 4.67 -12.65
CA GLY A 229 14.88 4.60 -13.96
C GLY A 229 13.99 5.07 -15.12
N GLU A 230 12.67 5.05 -14.97
CA GLU A 230 11.71 5.53 -15.97
C GLU A 230 11.29 7.00 -15.75
N MET A 231 11.74 7.67 -14.69
CA MET A 231 11.50 9.10 -14.46
C MET A 231 12.44 9.94 -15.33
N PHE A 232 11.96 11.10 -15.82
CA PHE A 232 12.80 12.02 -16.57
C PHE A 232 13.93 12.57 -15.70
N ASP A 233 13.62 13.04 -14.51
CA ASP A 233 14.58 13.56 -13.53
C ASP A 233 14.19 13.12 -12.11
N PRO A 234 14.56 11.89 -11.68
CA PRO A 234 14.14 11.37 -10.38
C PRO A 234 14.69 12.18 -9.21
N GLN A 235 15.89 12.74 -9.32
CA GLN A 235 16.47 13.57 -8.27
C GLN A 235 15.67 14.85 -8.03
N LYS A 236 15.17 15.48 -9.10
CA LYS A 236 14.49 16.76 -9.04
C LYS A 236 12.99 16.64 -8.80
N ASP A 237 12.37 15.55 -9.32
CA ASP A 237 10.91 15.41 -9.33
C ASP A 237 10.37 14.59 -8.17
N THR A 238 11.15 13.68 -7.55
CA THR A 238 10.69 12.82 -6.44
C THR A 238 10.21 13.63 -5.24
N ALA A 239 11.04 14.51 -4.69
CA ALA A 239 10.70 15.21 -3.45
C ALA A 239 9.48 16.14 -3.59
N PRO A 240 9.37 16.99 -4.63
CA PRO A 240 8.17 17.80 -4.83
C PRO A 240 6.91 16.95 -5.03
N SER A 241 7.01 15.82 -5.75
CA SER A 241 5.87 14.94 -5.99
C SER A 241 5.37 14.28 -4.71
N ILE A 242 6.28 13.78 -3.86
CA ILE A 242 5.92 13.18 -2.57
C ILE A 242 5.29 14.24 -1.66
N ARG A 243 5.81 15.47 -1.61
CA ARG A 243 5.24 16.53 -0.79
C ARG A 243 3.82 16.89 -1.20
N ILE A 244 3.56 17.07 -2.51
CA ILE A 244 2.21 17.34 -3.01
C ILE A 244 1.31 16.13 -2.77
N GLY A 245 1.79 14.93 -3.11
CA GLY A 245 1.05 13.68 -2.89
C GLY A 245 0.68 13.47 -1.43
N SER A 246 1.56 13.77 -0.48
CA SER A 246 1.27 13.63 0.95
C SER A 246 0.19 14.59 1.45
N ILE A 247 0.18 15.84 0.98
CA ILE A 247 -0.87 16.81 1.34
C ILE A 247 -2.24 16.34 0.80
N VAL A 248 -2.28 15.95 -0.49
CA VAL A 248 -3.51 15.44 -1.10
C VAL A 248 -4.00 14.19 -0.37
N SER A 249 -3.08 13.28 -0.02
CA SER A 249 -3.44 12.05 0.70
C SER A 249 -3.94 12.30 2.11
N ALA A 250 -3.34 13.24 2.85
CA ALA A 250 -3.83 13.62 4.18
C ALA A 250 -5.29 14.10 4.13
N LEU A 251 -5.61 14.98 3.19
CA LEU A 251 -6.98 15.46 2.98
C LEU A 251 -7.91 14.34 2.52
N ALA A 252 -7.42 13.46 1.64
CA ALA A 252 -8.20 12.34 1.10
C ALA A 252 -8.54 11.26 2.14
N TYR A 253 -7.83 11.19 3.25
CA TYR A 253 -8.19 10.31 4.38
C TYR A 253 -9.01 11.04 5.44
N VAL A 254 -8.56 12.22 5.88
CA VAL A 254 -9.19 12.91 7.01
C VAL A 254 -10.60 13.41 6.67
N LEU A 255 -10.78 14.05 5.50
CA LEU A 255 -12.08 14.64 5.15
C LEU A 255 -13.19 13.58 4.93
N PRO A 256 -12.97 12.47 4.23
CA PRO A 256 -14.00 11.44 4.10
C PRO A 256 -14.30 10.72 5.42
N VAL A 257 -13.30 10.47 6.27
CA VAL A 257 -13.54 9.91 7.62
C VAL A 257 -14.45 10.84 8.42
N LEU A 258 -14.14 12.14 8.44
CA LEU A 258 -15.01 13.14 9.07
C LEU A 258 -16.42 13.14 8.45
N ALA A 259 -16.51 13.14 7.11
CA ALA A 259 -17.78 13.11 6.40
C ALA A 259 -18.66 11.90 6.79
N ILE A 260 -18.05 10.71 6.87
CA ILE A 260 -18.74 9.48 7.31
C ILE A 260 -19.29 9.65 8.73
N LEU A 261 -18.47 10.15 9.65
CA LEU A 261 -18.86 10.31 11.06
C LEU A 261 -19.97 11.34 11.26
N LEU A 262 -20.11 12.31 10.35
CA LEU A 262 -21.15 13.33 10.41
C LEU A 262 -22.52 12.87 9.89
N VAL A 263 -22.59 11.81 9.08
CA VAL A 263 -23.83 11.42 8.39
C VAL A 263 -24.26 9.98 8.64
N VAL A 264 -23.33 9.08 8.92
CA VAL A 264 -23.64 7.66 9.12
C VAL A 264 -23.73 7.33 10.61
N PRO A 265 -24.83 6.72 11.09
CA PRO A 265 -24.93 6.27 12.47
C PRO A 265 -23.78 5.29 12.81
N ARG A 266 -23.13 5.46 13.95
CA ARG A 266 -21.94 4.68 14.39
C ARG A 266 -22.11 3.17 14.23
N LYS A 267 -23.31 2.64 14.52
CA LYS A 267 -23.62 1.21 14.39
C LYS A 267 -23.66 0.70 12.96
N SER A 268 -23.78 1.60 11.99
CA SER A 268 -23.88 1.28 10.56
C SER A 268 -22.56 1.55 9.79
N VAL A 269 -21.56 2.14 10.46
CA VAL A 269 -20.23 2.37 9.90
C VAL A 269 -19.44 1.07 10.03
N GLY A 270 -19.59 0.17 9.09
CA GLY A 270 -18.87 -1.10 9.13
C GLY A 270 -19.12 -1.92 7.87
N GLY A 271 -18.35 -2.99 7.73
CA GLY A 271 -18.44 -3.90 6.59
C GLY A 271 -17.51 -3.54 5.45
N LEU A 272 -17.53 -4.41 4.44
CA LEU A 272 -16.66 -4.35 3.25
C LEU A 272 -16.80 -3.04 2.47
N SER A 273 -18.02 -2.51 2.36
CA SER A 273 -18.35 -1.32 1.57
C SER A 273 -18.68 -0.09 2.43
N GLY A 274 -18.14 0.02 3.64
CA GLY A 274 -18.46 1.13 4.56
C GLY A 274 -18.34 2.53 3.96
N PHE A 275 -17.40 2.75 3.05
CA PHE A 275 -17.31 3.98 2.27
C PHE A 275 -18.51 4.16 1.34
N MET A 276 -18.90 3.14 0.57
CA MET A 276 -20.03 3.22 -0.36
C MET A 276 -21.37 3.35 0.36
N SER A 277 -21.53 2.76 1.54
CA SER A 277 -22.74 2.97 2.37
C SER A 277 -22.91 4.43 2.82
N ALA A 278 -21.79 5.10 3.11
CA ALA A 278 -21.81 6.53 3.38
C ALA A 278 -22.17 7.37 2.14
N VAL A 279 -21.63 7.01 0.97
CA VAL A 279 -21.98 7.63 -0.30
C VAL A 279 -23.49 7.46 -0.58
N GLU A 280 -24.05 6.28 -0.37
CA GLU A 280 -25.48 6.00 -0.51
C GLU A 280 -26.32 6.91 0.39
N THR A 281 -25.94 7.03 1.67
CA THR A 281 -26.63 7.88 2.63
C THR A 281 -26.69 9.33 2.14
N VAL A 282 -25.56 9.93 1.77
CA VAL A 282 -25.52 11.34 1.36
C VAL A 282 -26.17 11.59 0.00
N PHE A 283 -26.09 10.62 -0.92
CA PHE A 283 -26.68 10.77 -2.25
C PHE A 283 -28.22 10.73 -2.25
N SER A 284 -28.84 10.35 -1.14
CA SER A 284 -30.30 10.45 -0.96
C SER A 284 -30.84 11.87 -1.21
N VAL A 285 -30.01 12.91 -1.05
CA VAL A 285 -30.39 14.32 -1.32
C VAL A 285 -30.75 14.60 -2.78
N TYR A 286 -30.32 13.73 -3.69
CA TYR A 286 -30.59 13.87 -5.13
C TYR A 286 -31.91 13.25 -5.59
N GLY A 287 -32.73 12.70 -4.65
CA GLY A 287 -34.03 12.14 -4.94
C GLY A 287 -34.00 11.07 -6.05
N PRO A 288 -34.82 11.19 -7.12
CA PRO A 288 -34.87 10.17 -8.18
C PRO A 288 -33.55 9.91 -8.90
N ALA A 289 -32.64 10.89 -8.95
CA ALA A 289 -31.33 10.74 -9.57
C ALA A 289 -30.32 9.94 -8.70
N SER A 290 -30.63 9.73 -7.41
CA SER A 290 -29.74 9.08 -6.46
C SER A 290 -29.25 7.72 -6.96
N LYS A 291 -30.15 6.86 -7.43
CA LYS A 291 -29.78 5.50 -7.90
C LYS A 291 -28.82 5.52 -9.08
N PHE A 292 -29.00 6.41 -10.04
CA PHE A 292 -28.09 6.56 -11.18
C PHE A 292 -26.72 7.08 -10.72
N LEU A 293 -26.71 8.11 -9.86
CA LEU A 293 -25.46 8.68 -9.35
C LEU A 293 -24.68 7.69 -8.47
N LEU A 294 -25.36 6.85 -7.71
CA LEU A 294 -24.74 5.75 -6.96
C LEU A 294 -24.08 4.73 -7.87
N GLY A 295 -24.73 4.37 -8.98
CA GLY A 295 -24.14 3.51 -10.00
C GLY A 295 -22.86 4.09 -10.58
N VAL A 296 -22.86 5.40 -10.90
CA VAL A 296 -21.65 6.11 -11.36
C VAL A 296 -20.57 6.13 -10.29
N ALA A 297 -20.92 6.44 -9.04
CA ALA A 297 -19.97 6.43 -7.93
C ALA A 297 -19.35 5.03 -7.70
N ALA A 298 -20.15 3.97 -7.79
CA ALA A 298 -19.68 2.59 -7.69
C ALA A 298 -18.70 2.23 -8.82
N LEU A 299 -18.97 2.64 -10.06
CA LEU A 299 -18.04 2.46 -11.17
C LEU A 299 -16.72 3.18 -10.94
N LEU A 300 -16.75 4.44 -10.50
CA LEU A 300 -15.55 5.21 -10.18
C LEU A 300 -14.78 4.58 -8.99
N PHE A 301 -15.49 4.09 -8.00
CA PHE A 301 -14.92 3.39 -6.84
C PHE A 301 -14.20 2.11 -7.27
N ILE A 302 -14.85 1.23 -8.04
CA ILE A 302 -14.27 -0.02 -8.55
C ILE A 302 -13.07 0.27 -9.45
N PHE A 303 -13.17 1.27 -10.32
CA PHE A 303 -12.04 1.70 -11.17
C PHE A 303 -10.89 2.27 -10.34
N GLY A 304 -11.19 3.00 -9.27
CA GLY A 304 -10.21 3.46 -8.29
C GLY A 304 -9.49 2.30 -7.58
N LEU A 305 -10.20 1.24 -7.20
CA LEU A 305 -9.62 0.03 -6.60
C LEU A 305 -8.74 -0.74 -7.60
N LEU A 306 -9.16 -0.85 -8.87
CA LEU A 306 -8.32 -1.41 -9.94
C LEU A 306 -7.02 -0.62 -10.11
N GLY A 307 -7.11 0.71 -10.15
CA GLY A 307 -5.94 1.58 -10.21
C GLY A 307 -5.01 1.42 -9.02
N LEU A 308 -5.57 1.24 -7.81
CA LEU A 308 -4.82 0.98 -6.59
C LEU A 308 -4.02 -0.32 -6.70
N GLY A 309 -4.70 -1.44 -6.98
CA GLY A 309 -4.05 -2.74 -7.12
C GLY A 309 -3.00 -2.76 -8.22
N SER A 310 -3.29 -2.14 -9.38
CA SER A 310 -2.36 -2.08 -10.51
C SER A 310 -1.12 -1.23 -10.20
N SER A 311 -1.28 -0.07 -9.56
CA SER A 311 -0.17 0.83 -9.21
C SER A 311 0.78 0.17 -8.20
N TRP A 312 0.22 -0.47 -7.16
CA TRP A 312 1.01 -1.24 -6.22
C TRP A 312 1.70 -2.42 -6.88
N MET A 313 1.02 -3.16 -7.78
CA MET A 313 1.62 -4.25 -8.53
C MET A 313 2.80 -3.75 -9.38
N MET A 314 2.64 -2.61 -10.04
CA MET A 314 3.74 -1.99 -10.80
C MET A 314 4.95 -1.66 -9.93
N ALA A 315 4.75 -1.17 -8.70
CA ALA A 315 5.83 -0.85 -7.77
C ALA A 315 6.46 -2.12 -7.19
N THR A 316 5.66 -2.97 -6.56
CA THR A 316 6.15 -4.14 -5.81
C THR A 316 6.80 -5.17 -6.71
N ASP A 317 6.26 -5.39 -7.91
CA ASP A 317 6.81 -6.35 -8.86
C ASP A 317 8.13 -5.87 -9.46
N ARG A 318 8.33 -4.54 -9.64
CA ARG A 318 9.62 -3.99 -10.03
C ARG A 318 10.68 -4.16 -8.95
N ILE A 319 10.33 -3.87 -7.70
CA ILE A 319 11.22 -4.08 -6.55
C ILE A 319 11.67 -5.54 -6.51
N GLN A 320 10.73 -6.48 -6.65
CA GLN A 320 11.02 -7.91 -6.60
C GLN A 320 11.83 -8.39 -7.83
N ALA A 321 11.54 -7.86 -9.02
CA ALA A 321 12.30 -8.17 -10.23
C ALA A 321 13.73 -7.65 -10.16
N MET A 322 13.95 -6.44 -9.64
CA MET A 322 15.31 -5.91 -9.42
C MET A 322 16.05 -6.71 -8.36
N ALA A 323 15.39 -7.19 -7.30
CA ALA A 323 15.98 -8.13 -6.35
C ALA A 323 16.42 -9.44 -7.03
N ALA A 324 15.61 -9.98 -7.95
CA ALA A 324 15.95 -11.18 -8.71
C ALA A 324 17.09 -10.91 -9.72
N ALA A 325 17.06 -9.80 -10.44
CA ALA A 325 18.09 -9.39 -11.38
C ALA A 325 19.45 -9.20 -10.69
N ASP A 326 19.44 -8.67 -9.46
CA ASP A 326 20.66 -8.43 -8.67
C ASP A 326 21.09 -9.62 -7.78
N GLY A 327 20.43 -10.77 -7.95
CA GLY A 327 20.81 -12.02 -7.27
C GLY A 327 20.41 -12.09 -5.80
N ALA A 328 19.39 -11.38 -5.39
CA ALA A 328 18.82 -11.45 -4.04
C ALA A 328 17.56 -12.33 -3.95
N PHE A 329 17.00 -12.77 -5.08
CA PHE A 329 15.81 -13.60 -5.10
C PHE A 329 15.81 -14.61 -6.25
N MET A 330 15.66 -15.90 -5.93
CA MET A 330 15.54 -17.02 -6.86
C MET A 330 16.61 -17.02 -7.99
N ASN A 331 16.18 -16.92 -9.26
CA ASN A 331 17.10 -16.92 -10.39
C ASN A 331 16.86 -15.69 -11.28
N GLY A 332 17.80 -15.38 -12.17
CA GLY A 332 17.73 -14.23 -13.06
C GLY A 332 16.52 -14.21 -14.00
N TRP A 333 15.86 -15.35 -14.20
CA TRP A 333 14.67 -15.45 -15.04
C TRP A 333 13.53 -14.53 -14.54
N PHE A 334 13.36 -14.40 -13.23
CA PHE A 334 12.40 -13.46 -12.64
C PHE A 334 12.85 -12.00 -12.71
N GLY A 335 14.14 -11.76 -12.90
CA GLY A 335 14.71 -10.42 -13.00
C GLY A 335 14.69 -9.80 -14.40
N GLU A 336 14.20 -10.53 -15.42
CA GLU A 336 14.16 -10.03 -16.78
C GLU A 336 12.89 -9.21 -17.05
N PHE A 337 13.09 -8.00 -17.59
CA PHE A 337 12.02 -7.15 -18.09
C PHE A 337 11.68 -7.51 -19.54
N SER A 338 10.40 -7.52 -19.88
CA SER A 338 9.93 -7.80 -21.23
C SER A 338 10.41 -6.72 -22.20
N GLU A 339 11.04 -7.09 -23.31
CA GLU A 339 11.47 -6.15 -24.36
C GLU A 339 10.29 -5.41 -25.00
N ARG A 340 9.13 -6.08 -25.11
CA ARG A 340 7.91 -5.52 -25.70
C ARG A 340 7.23 -4.50 -24.80
N PHE A 341 7.17 -4.77 -23.47
CA PHE A 341 6.39 -3.99 -22.52
C PHE A 341 7.24 -3.12 -21.59
N GLY A 342 8.54 -3.43 -21.43
CA GLY A 342 9.41 -2.75 -20.47
C GLY A 342 9.04 -3.01 -19.01
N THR A 343 8.34 -4.12 -18.71
CA THR A 343 7.82 -4.47 -17.39
C THR A 343 8.27 -5.86 -16.98
N PRO A 344 8.38 -6.18 -15.69
CA PRO A 344 8.77 -7.49 -15.20
C PRO A 344 7.62 -8.51 -15.31
N MET A 345 7.23 -8.84 -16.53
CA MET A 345 6.04 -9.64 -16.85
C MET A 345 5.98 -10.95 -16.06
N ARG A 346 7.12 -11.61 -15.82
CA ARG A 346 7.17 -12.90 -15.10
C ARG A 346 6.80 -12.75 -13.62
N VAL A 347 7.26 -11.68 -12.99
CA VAL A 347 6.88 -11.36 -11.61
C VAL A 347 5.40 -10.93 -11.56
N ASN A 348 4.93 -10.11 -12.52
CA ASN A 348 3.51 -9.75 -12.60
C ASN A 348 2.60 -10.99 -12.71
N MET A 349 2.98 -11.99 -13.57
CA MET A 349 2.22 -13.24 -13.67
C MET A 349 2.25 -14.05 -12.36
N LEU A 350 3.42 -14.13 -11.70
CA LEU A 350 3.55 -14.76 -10.41
C LEU A 350 2.63 -14.09 -9.37
N SER A 351 2.61 -12.76 -9.34
CA SER A 351 1.73 -11.98 -8.46
C SER A 351 0.24 -12.27 -8.73
N GLY A 352 -0.17 -12.39 -10.00
CA GLY A 352 -1.53 -12.78 -10.37
C GLY A 352 -1.91 -14.18 -9.91
N VAL A 353 -1.00 -15.14 -10.04
CA VAL A 353 -1.19 -16.50 -9.53
C VAL A 353 -1.31 -16.49 -8.01
N MET A 354 -0.41 -15.79 -7.31
CA MET A 354 -0.46 -15.67 -5.84
C MET A 354 -1.76 -15.00 -5.38
N ALA A 355 -2.18 -13.91 -6.01
CA ALA A 355 -3.46 -13.26 -5.69
C ALA A 355 -4.65 -14.20 -5.92
N SER A 356 -4.62 -15.01 -6.98
CA SER A 356 -5.66 -16.03 -7.23
C SER A 356 -5.66 -17.13 -6.16
N ILE A 357 -4.48 -17.56 -5.69
CA ILE A 357 -4.36 -18.53 -4.58
C ILE A 357 -4.94 -17.94 -3.30
N PHE A 358 -4.62 -16.66 -2.97
CA PHE A 358 -5.17 -15.99 -1.80
C PHE A 358 -6.68 -15.79 -1.89
N LEU A 359 -7.22 -15.50 -3.08
CA LEU A 359 -8.68 -15.49 -3.30
C LEU A 359 -9.29 -16.86 -2.96
N VAL A 360 -8.75 -17.96 -3.53
CA VAL A 360 -9.26 -19.32 -3.31
C VAL A 360 -9.16 -19.70 -1.82
N ALA A 361 -8.02 -19.40 -1.18
CA ALA A 361 -7.82 -19.65 0.24
C ALA A 361 -8.83 -18.87 1.08
N GLY A 362 -8.97 -17.55 0.84
CA GLY A 362 -9.93 -16.71 1.52
C GLY A 362 -11.36 -17.25 1.42
N MET A 363 -11.83 -17.55 0.21
CA MET A 363 -13.17 -18.07 -0.03
C MET A 363 -13.47 -19.42 0.65
N ARG A 364 -12.43 -20.21 1.00
CA ARG A 364 -12.60 -21.53 1.61
C ARG A 364 -12.41 -21.57 3.12
N ILE A 365 -11.57 -20.68 3.68
CA ILE A 365 -11.13 -20.76 5.09
C ILE A 365 -12.22 -20.35 6.06
N VAL A 366 -13.07 -19.38 5.71
CA VAL A 366 -13.99 -18.73 6.65
C VAL A 366 -15.47 -19.05 6.37
N ASN A 367 -15.78 -20.27 5.93
CA ASN A 367 -17.17 -20.78 5.78
C ASN A 367 -18.17 -19.77 5.18
N GLY A 368 -17.69 -18.88 4.28
CA GLY A 368 -18.55 -17.92 3.59
C GLY A 368 -18.80 -16.57 4.29
N ASP A 369 -18.25 -16.33 5.48
CA ASP A 369 -18.28 -14.98 6.07
C ASP A 369 -17.23 -14.06 5.42
N ALA A 370 -17.69 -13.28 4.43
CA ALA A 370 -16.83 -12.37 3.67
C ALA A 370 -16.16 -11.31 4.55
N GLY A 371 -16.81 -10.88 5.63
CA GLY A 371 -16.26 -9.88 6.56
C GLY A 371 -15.08 -10.43 7.37
N ALA A 372 -15.18 -11.65 7.87
CA ALA A 372 -14.09 -12.31 8.59
C ALA A 372 -12.90 -12.61 7.68
N ILE A 373 -13.15 -13.09 6.44
CA ILE A 373 -12.12 -13.29 5.42
C ILE A 373 -11.36 -12.00 5.18
N PHE A 374 -12.09 -10.92 4.90
CA PHE A 374 -11.52 -9.60 4.65
C PHE A 374 -10.60 -9.15 5.79
N LYS A 375 -11.06 -9.22 7.05
CA LYS A 375 -10.27 -8.81 8.21
C LYS A 375 -8.95 -9.59 8.32
N VAL A 376 -8.99 -10.90 8.21
CA VAL A 376 -7.82 -11.77 8.36
C VAL A 376 -6.82 -11.55 7.23
N VAL A 377 -7.26 -11.56 5.97
CA VAL A 377 -6.35 -11.41 4.83
C VAL A 377 -5.80 -10.00 4.74
N LEU A 378 -6.60 -8.97 5.03
CA LEU A 378 -6.11 -7.61 5.14
C LEU A 378 -5.05 -7.50 6.25
N SER A 379 -5.24 -8.15 7.40
CA SER A 379 -4.24 -8.16 8.48
C SER A 379 -2.95 -8.86 8.09
N CYS A 380 -3.01 -9.94 7.31
CA CYS A 380 -1.80 -10.54 6.73
C CYS A 380 -1.08 -9.55 5.80
N ALA A 381 -1.79 -8.85 4.92
CA ALA A 381 -1.19 -7.84 4.04
C ALA A 381 -0.61 -6.65 4.83
N VAL A 382 -1.32 -6.16 5.85
CA VAL A 382 -0.83 -5.11 6.75
C VAL A 382 0.43 -5.57 7.48
N SER A 383 0.45 -6.81 8.00
CA SER A 383 1.60 -7.35 8.73
C SER A 383 2.85 -7.46 7.86
N THR A 384 2.73 -7.98 6.63
CA THR A 384 3.88 -8.11 5.71
C THR A 384 4.46 -6.75 5.35
N LEU A 385 3.62 -5.75 5.07
CA LEU A 385 4.06 -4.40 4.77
C LEU A 385 4.77 -3.75 5.98
N LEU A 386 4.14 -3.72 7.16
CA LEU A 386 4.71 -3.08 8.33
C LEU A 386 6.02 -3.78 8.78
N VAL A 387 6.08 -5.11 8.71
CA VAL A 387 7.32 -5.85 9.03
C VAL A 387 8.43 -5.53 8.03
N SER A 388 8.12 -5.33 6.73
CA SER A 388 9.12 -4.88 5.76
C SER A 388 9.72 -3.52 6.12
N TYR A 389 8.90 -2.60 6.66
CA TYR A 389 9.36 -1.29 7.12
C TYR A 389 10.26 -1.33 8.36
N LEU A 390 10.18 -2.39 9.19
CA LEU A 390 11.16 -2.61 10.27
C LEU A 390 12.58 -2.81 9.72
N ILE A 391 12.73 -3.16 8.44
CA ILE A 391 14.02 -3.28 7.76
C ILE A 391 14.32 -1.99 6.96
N ILE A 392 13.33 -1.46 6.24
CA ILE A 392 13.50 -0.30 5.35
C ILE A 392 13.84 0.98 6.14
N ILE A 393 13.10 1.29 7.23
CA ILE A 393 13.33 2.54 7.99
C ILE A 393 14.73 2.58 8.62
N PRO A 394 15.23 1.56 9.34
CA PRO A 394 16.61 1.56 9.81
C PRO A 394 17.64 1.62 8.68
N ALA A 395 17.33 1.02 7.50
CA ALA A 395 18.22 1.08 6.35
C ALA A 395 18.39 2.52 5.85
N ILE A 396 17.30 3.26 5.64
CA ILE A 396 17.39 4.66 5.18
C ILE A 396 18.00 5.58 6.25
N MET A 397 17.76 5.32 7.53
CA MET A 397 18.46 6.01 8.63
C MET A 397 19.97 5.77 8.59
N LYS A 398 20.40 4.55 8.30
CA LYS A 398 21.82 4.22 8.12
C LYS A 398 22.38 4.90 6.87
N LEU A 399 21.70 4.91 5.74
CA LEU A 399 22.15 5.60 4.53
C LEU A 399 22.34 7.11 4.76
N ASN A 400 21.42 7.73 5.49
CA ASN A 400 21.53 9.14 5.84
C ASN A 400 22.80 9.45 6.68
N ARG A 401 23.24 8.50 7.54
CA ARG A 401 24.46 8.63 8.35
C ARG A 401 25.73 8.30 7.58
N SER A 402 25.72 7.19 6.81
CA SER A 402 26.92 6.57 6.25
C SER A 402 27.38 7.19 4.94
N TYR A 403 26.51 7.93 4.25
CA TYR A 403 26.82 8.53 2.95
C TYR A 403 26.59 10.06 2.97
N PRO A 404 27.41 10.82 3.73
CA PRO A 404 27.27 12.28 3.84
C PRO A 404 27.59 13.01 2.54
N GLU A 405 28.42 12.40 1.68
CA GLU A 405 28.88 12.95 0.39
C GLU A 405 27.84 12.84 -0.74
N VAL A 406 26.79 12.05 -0.56
CA VAL A 406 25.75 11.90 -1.59
C VAL A 406 24.95 13.19 -1.69
N ASN A 407 24.82 13.69 -2.94
CA ASN A 407 24.01 14.86 -3.22
C ASN A 407 22.55 14.61 -2.81
N ARG A 408 22.01 15.52 -1.98
CA ARG A 408 20.62 15.47 -1.49
C ARG A 408 19.87 16.68 -2.01
N PRO A 409 19.18 16.58 -3.15
CA PRO A 409 18.41 17.70 -3.70
C PRO A 409 17.32 18.22 -2.75
N PHE A 410 16.86 17.35 -1.86
CA PHE A 410 15.97 17.69 -0.76
C PHE A 410 16.56 17.16 0.55
N VAL A 411 16.50 18.01 1.58
CA VAL A 411 16.95 17.69 2.95
C VAL A 411 15.77 17.89 3.88
N THR A 412 15.51 16.92 4.74
CA THR A 412 14.45 17.01 5.76
C THR A 412 14.68 18.15 6.73
N PRO A 413 13.61 18.76 7.28
CA PRO A 413 13.73 19.78 8.33
C PRO A 413 14.60 19.29 9.49
N GLY A 414 15.54 20.13 9.95
CA GLY A 414 16.53 19.77 10.98
C GLY A 414 17.72 18.96 10.46
N GLY A 415 17.83 18.77 9.12
CA GLY A 415 18.96 18.07 8.50
C GLY A 415 19.09 16.63 8.99
N ARG A 416 20.34 16.16 9.14
CA ARG A 416 20.61 14.79 9.59
C ARG A 416 19.99 14.46 10.95
N ARG A 417 20.02 15.39 11.91
CA ARG A 417 19.41 15.16 13.23
C ARG A 417 17.90 15.03 13.11
N GLY A 418 17.26 15.93 12.36
CA GLY A 418 15.81 15.85 12.07
C GLY A 418 15.42 14.54 11.42
N PHE A 419 16.16 14.08 10.41
CA PHE A 419 15.95 12.79 9.75
C PHE A 419 16.00 11.63 10.76
N GLN A 420 16.98 11.61 11.66
CA GLN A 420 17.12 10.56 12.66
C GLN A 420 16.00 10.56 13.70
N ILE A 421 15.58 11.74 14.15
CA ILE A 421 14.44 11.89 15.07
C ILE A 421 13.16 11.38 14.42
N MET A 422 12.86 11.85 13.20
CA MET A 422 11.71 11.39 12.41
C MET A 422 11.75 9.89 12.22
N GLY A 423 12.90 9.32 11.83
CA GLY A 423 13.09 7.90 11.64
C GLY A 423 12.84 7.09 12.91
N THR A 424 13.27 7.58 14.06
CA THR A 424 13.01 6.93 15.34
C THR A 424 11.51 6.92 15.66
N VAL A 425 10.83 8.06 15.49
CA VAL A 425 9.38 8.15 15.72
C VAL A 425 8.62 7.23 14.76
N VAL A 426 8.95 7.27 13.47
CA VAL A 426 8.34 6.39 12.46
C VAL A 426 8.57 4.92 12.82
N LEU A 427 9.79 4.54 13.22
CA LEU A 427 10.12 3.17 13.60
C LEU A 427 9.33 2.69 14.83
N ILE A 428 9.12 3.55 15.82
CA ILE A 428 8.28 3.23 16.98
C ILE A 428 6.84 2.92 16.55
N TYR A 429 6.25 3.77 15.70
CA TYR A 429 4.90 3.52 15.17
C TYR A 429 4.84 2.20 14.39
N ILE A 430 5.81 1.95 13.51
CA ILE A 430 5.87 0.71 12.73
C ILE A 430 6.02 -0.50 13.65
N ALA A 431 6.86 -0.43 14.68
CA ALA A 431 7.01 -1.53 15.64
C ALA A 431 5.71 -1.80 16.41
N LEU A 432 5.06 -0.76 16.94
CA LEU A 432 3.77 -0.89 17.64
C LEU A 432 2.68 -1.43 16.70
N GLY A 433 2.58 -0.91 15.48
CA GLY A 433 1.63 -1.40 14.49
C GLY A 433 1.88 -2.84 14.08
N SER A 434 3.17 -3.22 13.90
CA SER A 434 3.56 -4.61 13.60
C SER A 434 3.17 -5.56 14.73
N ILE A 435 3.46 -5.21 15.98
CA ILE A 435 3.05 -6.03 17.14
C ILE A 435 1.52 -6.12 17.20
N GLY A 436 0.80 -5.00 17.03
CA GLY A 436 -0.65 -4.97 17.09
C GLY A 436 -1.36 -5.79 16.02
N VAL A 437 -0.77 -5.93 14.83
CA VAL A 437 -1.36 -6.72 13.74
C VAL A 437 -0.89 -8.17 13.71
N VAL A 438 0.37 -8.43 14.06
CA VAL A 438 0.92 -9.81 14.08
C VAL A 438 0.46 -10.57 15.31
N PHE A 439 0.40 -9.89 16.46
CA PHE A 439 0.00 -10.41 17.76
C PHE A 439 -1.12 -9.56 18.38
N PRO A 440 -2.34 -9.58 17.79
CA PRO A 440 -3.45 -8.76 18.29
C PRO A 440 -3.73 -9.04 19.77
N GLY A 441 -4.14 -8.03 20.51
CA GLY A 441 -4.45 -8.13 21.94
C GLY A 441 -3.24 -8.22 22.87
N THR A 442 -2.01 -8.28 22.33
CA THR A 442 -0.79 -8.40 23.17
C THR A 442 -0.49 -7.09 23.91
N ILE A 443 -0.54 -5.96 23.20
CA ILE A 443 -0.30 -4.64 23.81
C ILE A 443 -1.44 -4.29 24.76
N GLU A 444 -2.68 -4.54 24.37
CA GLU A 444 -3.87 -4.34 25.21
C GLU A 444 -3.74 -5.12 26.51
N GLY A 445 -3.30 -6.38 26.44
CA GLY A 445 -3.07 -7.22 27.62
C GLY A 445 -1.99 -6.67 28.57
N LEU A 446 -0.93 -6.02 28.07
CA LEU A 446 0.10 -5.37 28.90
C LEU A 446 -0.47 -4.19 29.70
N PHE A 447 -1.52 -3.54 29.21
CA PHE A 447 -2.22 -2.45 29.88
C PHE A 447 -3.48 -2.89 30.64
N GLY A 448 -3.72 -4.22 30.78
CA GLY A 448 -4.89 -4.75 31.47
C GLY A 448 -6.22 -4.53 30.71
N ILE A 449 -6.17 -4.27 29.40
CA ILE A 449 -7.33 -4.06 28.56
C ILE A 449 -7.77 -5.44 28.02
N SER A 450 -9.04 -5.79 28.23
CA SER A 450 -9.61 -7.02 27.68
C SER A 450 -9.70 -6.96 26.15
N TYR A 451 -9.36 -8.06 25.47
CA TYR A 451 -9.42 -8.17 24.03
C TYR A 451 -10.23 -9.42 23.65
N ASP A 452 -11.43 -9.21 23.10
CA ASP A 452 -12.30 -10.31 22.67
C ASP A 452 -12.04 -10.67 21.21
N PHE A 453 -11.27 -11.74 20.99
CA PHE A 453 -10.94 -12.25 19.66
C PHE A 453 -12.19 -12.71 18.89
N LYS A 454 -13.16 -13.30 19.59
CA LYS A 454 -14.34 -13.86 18.96
C LYS A 454 -15.29 -12.77 18.43
N ASP A 455 -15.43 -11.69 19.19
CA ASP A 455 -16.23 -10.53 18.79
C ASP A 455 -15.56 -9.74 17.65
N ILE A 456 -14.25 -9.50 17.76
CA ILE A 456 -13.50 -8.68 16.78
C ILE A 456 -13.23 -9.43 15.48
N TRP A 457 -12.84 -10.71 15.57
CA TRP A 457 -12.34 -11.49 14.43
C TRP A 457 -13.27 -12.61 13.98
N GLY A 458 -14.22 -13.04 14.80
CA GLY A 458 -14.99 -14.27 14.59
C GLY A 458 -14.16 -15.56 14.77
N LEU A 459 -12.90 -15.45 15.22
CA LEU A 459 -11.88 -16.51 15.30
C LEU A 459 -11.24 -16.53 16.68
N THR A 460 -10.57 -17.62 17.02
CA THR A 460 -9.74 -17.70 18.23
C THR A 460 -8.40 -17.00 18.02
N ARG A 461 -7.73 -16.58 19.11
CA ARG A 461 -6.39 -16.00 19.09
C ARG A 461 -5.40 -16.85 18.27
N GLY A 462 -5.33 -18.15 18.56
CA GLY A 462 -4.42 -19.06 17.89
C GLY A 462 -4.66 -19.16 16.37
N GLN A 463 -5.92 -19.06 15.93
CA GLN A 463 -6.23 -19.02 14.49
C GLN A 463 -5.75 -17.72 13.84
N VAL A 464 -6.00 -16.57 14.45
CA VAL A 464 -5.55 -15.27 13.91
C VAL A 464 -4.03 -15.23 13.85
N GLU A 465 -3.33 -15.57 14.94
CA GLU A 465 -1.87 -15.59 15.00
C GLU A 465 -1.27 -16.64 14.04
N ALA A 466 -1.93 -17.78 13.82
CA ALA A 466 -1.47 -18.75 12.82
C ALA A 466 -1.45 -18.16 11.40
N PHE A 467 -2.41 -17.30 11.04
CA PHE A 467 -2.42 -16.61 9.75
C PHE A 467 -1.35 -15.52 9.70
N THR A 468 -1.31 -14.62 10.67
CA THR A 468 -0.40 -13.47 10.64
C THR A 468 1.06 -13.88 10.82
N VAL A 469 1.38 -14.68 11.84
CA VAL A 469 2.73 -15.21 12.08
C VAL A 469 3.14 -16.20 10.99
N GLY A 470 2.21 -17.09 10.59
CA GLY A 470 2.46 -18.06 9.52
C GLY A 470 2.85 -17.39 8.21
N THR A 471 2.15 -16.32 7.82
CA THR A 471 2.49 -15.51 6.64
C THR A 471 3.90 -14.96 6.74
N ILE A 472 4.25 -14.30 7.85
CA ILE A 472 5.58 -13.73 8.04
C ILE A 472 6.67 -14.81 8.01
N VAL A 473 6.46 -15.96 8.66
CA VAL A 473 7.43 -17.07 8.67
C VAL A 473 7.64 -17.62 7.26
N ILE A 474 6.55 -17.81 6.50
CA ILE A 474 6.63 -18.29 5.11
C ILE A 474 7.41 -17.28 4.26
N ASP A 475 7.15 -15.99 4.39
CA ASP A 475 7.82 -14.95 3.60
C ASP A 475 9.30 -14.84 3.93
N LEU A 476 9.67 -14.96 5.20
CA LEU A 476 11.07 -15.03 5.63
C LEU A 476 11.77 -16.25 5.02
N LEU A 477 11.14 -17.42 5.05
CA LEU A 477 11.68 -18.64 4.44
C LEU A 477 11.82 -18.48 2.93
N VAL A 478 10.81 -17.93 2.25
CA VAL A 478 10.85 -17.64 0.80
C VAL A 478 11.99 -16.67 0.47
N GLY A 479 12.20 -15.63 1.29
CA GLY A 479 13.30 -14.70 1.14
C GLY A 479 14.67 -15.36 1.29
N ILE A 480 14.86 -16.17 2.32
CA ILE A 480 16.13 -16.89 2.59
C ILE A 480 16.41 -17.94 1.50
N ILE A 481 15.42 -18.76 1.15
CA ILE A 481 15.56 -19.78 0.11
C ILE A 481 15.78 -19.10 -1.26
N GLY A 482 15.00 -18.04 -1.57
CA GLY A 482 15.16 -17.26 -2.78
C GLY A 482 16.58 -16.67 -2.90
N TYR A 483 17.13 -16.16 -1.81
CA TYR A 483 18.51 -15.69 -1.76
C TYR A 483 19.52 -16.84 -2.00
N ALA A 484 19.33 -18.00 -1.40
CA ALA A 484 20.22 -19.14 -1.59
C ALA A 484 20.24 -19.59 -3.05
N LEU A 485 19.08 -19.69 -3.70
CA LEU A 485 18.92 -20.08 -5.11
C LEU A 485 19.55 -19.08 -6.08
N ALA A 486 19.64 -17.81 -5.72
CA ALA A 486 20.19 -16.73 -6.54
C ALA A 486 21.74 -16.73 -6.62
N LYS A 487 22.45 -17.71 -6.02
CA LYS A 487 23.93 -17.76 -5.97
C LYS A 487 24.62 -17.61 -7.33
N LYS A 488 24.07 -18.21 -8.38
CA LYS A 488 24.65 -18.11 -9.74
C LYS A 488 24.60 -16.67 -10.28
N VAL A 489 23.46 -15.97 -10.07
CA VAL A 489 23.31 -14.58 -10.49
C VAL A 489 24.29 -13.67 -9.78
N ARG A 490 24.46 -13.83 -8.46
CA ARG A 490 25.41 -13.04 -7.66
C ARG A 490 26.87 -13.19 -8.08
N LYS A 491 27.25 -14.30 -8.71
CA LYS A 491 28.61 -14.49 -9.22
C LYS A 491 28.90 -13.68 -10.49
N SER A 492 27.88 -13.18 -11.17
CA SER A 492 28.02 -12.39 -12.40
C SER A 492 28.00 -10.88 -12.10
N LEU A 493 28.94 -10.41 -11.29
CA LEU A 493 29.12 -8.97 -11.04
C LEU A 493 29.69 -8.29 -12.28
N VAL A 494 29.34 -7.03 -12.47
CA VAL A 494 29.93 -6.17 -13.52
C VAL A 494 31.38 -5.87 -13.12
N GLU A 495 32.32 -6.11 -14.05
CA GLU A 495 33.70 -5.69 -13.87
C GLU A 495 33.82 -4.19 -14.16
N SER A 496 34.73 -3.50 -13.43
CA SER A 496 34.92 -2.06 -13.60
C SER A 496 35.32 -1.66 -15.05
N SER A 497 35.94 -2.57 -15.78
CA SER A 497 36.29 -2.40 -17.19
C SER A 497 35.09 -2.44 -18.16
N GLU A 498 33.96 -3.00 -17.78
CA GLU A 498 32.74 -3.09 -18.61
C GLU A 498 31.81 -1.84 -18.43
N LEU A 499 32.20 -0.92 -17.58
CA LEU A 499 31.43 0.30 -17.24
C LEU A 499 31.96 1.56 -17.97
N ALA A 500 33.10 1.47 -18.61
CA ALA A 500 33.69 2.49 -19.47
C ALA A 500 33.11 2.38 -20.89
#